data_b81b17bdb8fa2287ca87d7d45d3a20d7
#
_entry.id   b81b17bdb8fa2287ca87d7d45d3a20d7
#
_cell.length_a   1.000
_cell.length_b   1.000
_cell.length_c   1.000
_cell.angle_alpha   90.00
_cell.angle_beta   90.00
_cell.angle_gamma   90.00
#
_symmetry.space_group_name_H-M   'P 1'
#
loop_
_entity.id
_entity.type
_entity.pdbx_description
1 polymer ?
#
loop_
_entity_poly.entity_id
_entity_poly.type
_entity_poly.pdbx_seq_one_letter_code
_entity_poly.pdbx_strand_id
1 'polypeptide(L)'
;MVGHYLWLAILYGAASIYSGRSGLEVLRHYGPAYLTAVGTMSSAATLAVALDCAHQSKNLRSDMVDFGIPLFANIHLCGSVLTEVFFVMTVSQVLYGTLPGVGPMVLFCLLLGIFAIGAPGVPGGTVMASLGLISGVLLFGDEGLALMLAVFALQDSFGTACNVTGDGALTLMLTGYAEKHHIRAENVQNVEL
;
A
#
# COMPACT_ATOMS: atom_id res chain seq x y z
N MET A 1 5.53 3.76 -11.90
CA MET A 1 6.26 4.70 -10.99
C MET A 1 5.60 6.08 -10.90
N VAL A 2 5.35 6.80 -11.99
CA VAL A 2 4.71 8.14 -11.92
C VAL A 2 3.40 8.11 -11.14
N GLY A 3 2.52 7.11 -11.40
CA GLY A 3 1.26 6.95 -10.67
C GLY A 3 1.45 6.73 -9.15
N HIS A 4 2.49 6.02 -8.73
CA HIS A 4 2.80 5.82 -7.31
C HIS A 4 3.20 7.13 -6.63
N TYR A 5 4.06 7.94 -7.26
CA TYR A 5 4.45 9.24 -6.70
C TYR A 5 3.27 10.22 -6.66
N LEU A 6 2.43 10.21 -7.70
CA LEU A 6 1.21 11.01 -7.72
C LEU A 6 0.26 10.58 -6.58
N TRP A 7 0.07 9.28 -6.40
CA TRP A 7 -0.74 8.75 -5.30
C TRP A 7 -0.19 9.15 -3.93
N LEU A 8 1.12 8.99 -3.70
CA LEU A 8 1.74 9.44 -2.45
C LEU A 8 1.56 10.93 -2.22
N ALA A 9 1.71 11.76 -3.25
CA ALA A 9 1.49 13.20 -3.14
C ALA A 9 0.04 13.53 -2.73
N ILE A 10 -0.94 12.84 -3.32
CA ILE A 10 -2.36 12.98 -2.96
C ILE A 10 -2.59 12.53 -1.51
N LEU A 11 -2.07 11.37 -1.14
CA LEU A 11 -2.28 10.78 0.18
C LEU A 11 -1.66 11.62 1.30
N TYR A 12 -0.40 12.06 1.13
CA TYR A 12 0.26 12.94 2.09
C TYR A 12 -0.35 14.34 2.13
N GLY A 13 -0.82 14.84 0.98
CA GLY A 13 -1.58 16.09 0.92
C GLY A 13 -2.88 16.02 1.72
N ALA A 14 -3.68 14.96 1.49
CA ALA A 14 -4.91 14.71 2.22
C ALA A 14 -4.65 14.52 3.74
N ALA A 15 -3.60 13.76 4.08
CA ALA A 15 -3.21 13.54 5.47
C ALA A 15 -2.81 14.86 6.17
N SER A 16 -2.07 15.74 5.46
CA SER A 16 -1.69 17.05 5.99
C SER A 16 -2.90 17.95 6.24
N ILE A 17 -3.81 18.01 5.28
CA ILE A 17 -5.06 18.81 5.40
C ILE A 17 -5.92 18.28 6.56
N TYR A 18 -6.09 16.95 6.63
CA TYR A 18 -6.93 16.35 7.66
C TYR A 18 -6.35 16.50 9.06
N SER A 19 -5.05 16.25 9.24
CA SER A 19 -4.40 16.27 10.56
C SER A 19 -4.03 17.70 11.03
N GLY A 20 -3.89 18.65 10.09
CA GLY A 20 -3.33 19.97 10.38
C GLY A 20 -1.83 19.97 10.61
N ARG A 21 -1.12 18.87 10.24
CA ARG A 21 0.32 18.65 10.45
C ARG A 21 1.03 18.44 9.11
N SER A 22 2.33 18.67 9.08
CA SER A 22 3.12 18.53 7.84
C SER A 22 3.38 17.06 7.50
N GLY A 23 2.77 16.56 6.43
CA GLY A 23 3.06 15.23 5.88
C GLY A 23 4.47 15.14 5.27
N LEU A 24 5.01 16.24 4.78
CA LEU A 24 6.38 16.28 4.25
C LEU A 24 7.42 16.00 5.36
N GLU A 25 7.13 16.43 6.58
CA GLU A 25 7.96 16.11 7.73
C GLU A 25 8.00 14.60 8.01
N VAL A 26 6.86 13.92 7.90
CA VAL A 26 6.77 12.46 8.01
C VAL A 26 7.53 11.80 6.85
N LEU A 27 7.23 12.20 5.61
CA LEU A 27 7.78 11.60 4.39
C LEU A 27 9.31 11.63 4.35
N ARG A 28 9.96 12.70 4.84
CA ARG A 28 11.42 12.81 4.81
C ARG A 28 12.16 11.72 5.59
N HIS A 29 11.50 11.08 6.55
CA HIS A 29 12.07 9.98 7.33
C HIS A 29 11.92 8.61 6.66
N TYR A 30 11.05 8.48 5.64
CA TYR A 30 10.69 7.21 5.03
C TYR A 30 11.66 6.68 3.97
N GLY A 31 12.76 7.38 3.69
CA GLY A 31 13.77 6.92 2.72
C GLY A 31 14.28 5.50 2.97
N PRO A 32 14.72 5.15 4.19
CA PRO A 32 15.18 3.79 4.49
C PRO A 32 14.08 2.74 4.31
N ALA A 33 12.86 2.99 4.76
CA ALA A 33 11.73 2.08 4.59
C ALA A 33 11.36 1.90 3.10
N TYR A 34 11.36 2.99 2.32
CA TYR A 34 11.15 2.93 0.87
C TYR A 34 12.15 2.01 0.18
N LEU A 35 13.45 2.18 0.44
CA LEU A 35 14.51 1.38 -0.17
C LEU A 35 14.46 -0.09 0.28
N THR A 36 14.17 -0.34 1.56
CA THR A 36 13.98 -1.70 2.07
C THR A 36 12.78 -2.38 1.38
N ALA A 37 11.67 -1.68 1.22
CA ALA A 37 10.49 -2.20 0.52
C ALA A 37 10.77 -2.49 -0.95
N VAL A 38 11.54 -1.64 -1.65
CA VAL A 38 12.00 -1.90 -3.03
C VAL A 38 12.80 -3.20 -3.10
N GLY A 39 13.68 -3.44 -2.13
CA GLY A 39 14.54 -4.63 -2.11
C GLY A 39 13.84 -5.91 -1.68
N THR A 40 12.91 -5.82 -0.73
CA THR A 40 12.23 -6.99 -0.17
C THR A 40 10.94 -7.37 -0.90
N MET A 41 10.29 -6.39 -1.56
CA MET A 41 8.93 -6.53 -2.12
C MET A 41 7.92 -7.05 -1.09
N SER A 42 8.14 -6.78 0.19
CA SER A 42 7.33 -7.27 1.30
C SER A 42 7.13 -6.20 2.36
N SER A 43 5.88 -5.79 2.56
CA SER A 43 5.52 -4.87 3.65
C SER A 43 5.81 -5.51 5.02
N ALA A 44 5.55 -6.80 5.17
CA ALA A 44 5.84 -7.53 6.40
C ALA A 44 7.35 -7.56 6.72
N ALA A 45 8.20 -7.82 5.72
CA ALA A 45 9.66 -7.80 5.92
C ALA A 45 10.22 -6.39 6.17
N THR A 46 9.49 -5.35 5.76
CA THR A 46 9.90 -3.95 5.92
C THR A 46 9.38 -3.34 7.24
N LEU A 47 8.49 -4.03 7.94
CA LEU A 47 7.73 -3.48 9.08
C LEU A 47 8.62 -2.83 10.15
N ALA A 48 9.69 -3.50 10.58
CA ALA A 48 10.58 -2.97 11.61
C ALA A 48 11.23 -1.63 11.18
N VAL A 49 11.70 -1.55 9.94
CA VAL A 49 12.29 -0.32 9.39
C VAL A 49 11.24 0.79 9.24
N ALA A 50 10.02 0.43 8.86
CA ALA A 50 8.91 1.39 8.75
C ALA A 50 8.52 1.97 10.13
N LEU A 51 8.48 1.15 11.17
CA LEU A 51 8.28 1.59 12.55
C LEU A 51 9.38 2.56 12.99
N ASP A 52 10.65 2.21 12.79
CA ASP A 52 11.79 3.07 13.14
C ASP A 52 11.72 4.42 12.41
N CYS A 53 11.37 4.42 11.11
CA CYS A 53 11.19 5.63 10.33
C CYS A 53 10.03 6.49 10.86
N ALA A 54 8.90 5.88 11.22
CA ALA A 54 7.73 6.57 11.72
C ALA A 54 7.99 7.21 13.10
N HIS A 55 8.70 6.51 13.99
CA HIS A 55 9.06 7.05 15.31
C HIS A 55 10.01 8.25 15.27
N GLN A 56 10.74 8.45 14.17
CA GLN A 56 11.59 9.64 14.00
C GLN A 56 10.79 10.91 13.72
N SER A 57 9.53 10.79 13.31
CA SER A 57 8.68 11.93 13.00
C SER A 57 8.07 12.56 14.25
N LYS A 58 8.25 13.87 14.39
CA LYS A 58 7.62 14.65 15.47
C LYS A 58 6.12 14.89 15.26
N ASN A 59 5.63 14.61 14.06
CA ASN A 59 4.22 14.82 13.70
C ASN A 59 3.35 13.59 13.95
N LEU A 60 3.95 12.45 14.27
CA LEU A 60 3.25 11.21 14.60
C LEU A 60 3.25 10.99 16.13
N ARG A 61 2.11 10.57 16.66
CA ARG A 61 2.03 10.09 18.05
C ARG A 61 2.58 8.67 18.12
N SER A 62 3.41 8.40 19.13
CA SER A 62 4.07 7.09 19.29
C SER A 62 3.08 5.94 19.39
N ASP A 63 2.01 6.08 20.17
CA ASP A 63 0.94 5.08 20.31
C ASP A 63 0.19 4.83 19.00
N MET A 64 0.02 5.86 18.17
CA MET A 64 -0.57 5.73 16.83
C MET A 64 0.40 5.11 15.84
N VAL A 65 1.71 5.26 16.02
CA VAL A 65 2.74 4.58 15.22
C VAL A 65 2.72 3.08 15.54
N ASP A 66 2.75 2.72 16.82
CA ASP A 66 2.79 1.32 17.28
C ASP A 66 1.55 0.52 16.86
N PHE A 67 0.40 1.19 16.76
CA PHE A 67 -0.84 0.60 16.27
C PHE A 67 -0.98 0.68 14.74
N GLY A 68 -0.75 1.88 14.17
CA GLY A 68 -1.09 2.19 12.79
C GLY A 68 -0.16 1.52 11.78
N ILE A 69 1.15 1.58 11.99
CA ILE A 69 2.11 1.01 11.04
C ILE A 69 1.90 -0.50 10.86
N PRO A 70 1.79 -1.33 11.92
CA PRO A 70 1.49 -2.75 11.75
C PRO A 70 0.12 -3.02 11.11
N LEU A 71 -0.88 -2.21 11.42
CA LEU A 71 -2.21 -2.34 10.83
C LEU A 71 -2.16 -2.05 9.34
N PHE A 72 -1.62 -0.89 8.94
CA PHE A 72 -1.60 -0.45 7.56
C PHE A 72 -0.69 -1.30 6.68
N ALA A 73 0.42 -1.82 7.20
CA ALA A 73 1.28 -2.77 6.48
C ALA A 73 0.53 -4.03 6.01
N ASN A 74 -0.61 -4.35 6.64
CA ASN A 74 -1.45 -5.49 6.24
C ASN A 74 -2.64 -5.11 5.35
N ILE A 75 -3.20 -3.90 5.49
CA ILE A 75 -4.45 -3.54 4.81
C ILE A 75 -4.30 -2.45 3.75
N HIS A 76 -3.15 -1.78 3.68
CA HIS A 76 -2.90 -0.69 2.73
C HIS A 76 -1.97 -1.14 1.60
N LEU A 77 -2.54 -1.65 0.51
CA LEU A 77 -1.82 -2.17 -0.65
C LEU A 77 -2.07 -1.35 -1.92
N CYS A 78 -2.35 -0.05 -1.78
CA CYS A 78 -2.73 0.82 -2.91
C CYS A 78 -1.67 0.90 -4.01
N GLY A 79 -0.38 0.86 -3.68
CA GLY A 79 0.71 0.86 -4.65
C GLY A 79 0.73 -0.43 -5.48
N SER A 80 0.61 -1.59 -4.82
CA SER A 80 0.53 -2.89 -5.51
C SER A 80 -0.75 -3.01 -6.34
N VAL A 81 -1.88 -2.49 -5.87
CA VAL A 81 -3.14 -2.41 -6.65
C VAL A 81 -2.95 -1.55 -7.91
N LEU A 82 -2.31 -0.38 -7.81
CA LEU A 82 -1.99 0.45 -8.98
C LEU A 82 -1.10 -0.28 -9.98
N THR A 83 -0.09 -1.00 -9.49
CA THR A 83 0.79 -1.84 -10.32
C THR A 83 -0.01 -2.91 -11.04
N GLU A 84 -0.89 -3.60 -10.32
CA GLU A 84 -1.70 -4.71 -10.85
C GLU A 84 -2.67 -4.24 -11.94
N VAL A 85 -3.40 -3.15 -11.70
CA VAL A 85 -4.30 -2.55 -12.69
C VAL A 85 -3.54 -2.19 -13.97
N PHE A 86 -2.35 -1.59 -13.84
CA PHE A 86 -1.51 -1.26 -14.99
C PHE A 86 -1.08 -2.50 -15.75
N PHE A 87 -0.65 -3.56 -15.07
CA PHE A 87 -0.20 -4.79 -15.72
C PHE A 87 -1.34 -5.58 -16.34
N VAL A 88 -2.51 -5.63 -15.74
CA VAL A 88 -3.70 -6.22 -16.38
C VAL A 88 -3.98 -5.56 -17.72
N MET A 89 -3.94 -4.24 -17.80
CA MET A 89 -4.13 -3.52 -19.07
C MET A 89 -3.00 -3.82 -20.06
N THR A 90 -1.76 -3.85 -19.60
CA THR A 90 -0.59 -4.11 -20.44
C THR A 90 -0.60 -5.54 -20.98
N VAL A 91 -0.82 -6.53 -20.11
CA VAL A 91 -0.89 -7.95 -20.50
C VAL A 91 -2.05 -8.20 -21.46
N SER A 92 -3.21 -7.59 -21.20
CA SER A 92 -4.36 -7.69 -22.11
C SER A 92 -4.03 -7.14 -23.50
N GLN A 93 -3.38 -5.99 -23.57
CA GLN A 93 -2.98 -5.39 -24.85
C GLN A 93 -1.94 -6.25 -25.57
N VAL A 94 -0.98 -6.82 -24.85
CA VAL A 94 0.12 -7.60 -25.44
C VAL A 94 -0.35 -8.97 -25.92
N LEU A 95 -1.16 -9.69 -25.14
CA LEU A 95 -1.59 -11.06 -25.46
C LEU A 95 -2.84 -11.10 -26.34
N TYR A 96 -3.80 -10.22 -26.09
CA TYR A 96 -5.11 -10.29 -26.75
C TYR A 96 -5.32 -9.16 -27.76
N GLY A 97 -4.37 -8.21 -27.87
CA GLY A 97 -4.44 -7.09 -28.81
C GLY A 97 -5.50 -6.03 -28.47
N THR A 98 -6.18 -6.15 -27.33
CA THR A 98 -7.25 -5.25 -26.90
C THR A 98 -7.16 -4.99 -25.40
N LEU A 99 -7.67 -3.82 -24.97
CA LEU A 99 -7.85 -3.54 -23.54
C LEU A 99 -9.15 -4.18 -23.03
N PRO A 100 -9.21 -4.53 -21.74
CA PRO A 100 -10.46 -4.99 -21.14
C PRO A 100 -11.55 -3.93 -21.29
N GLY A 101 -12.80 -4.36 -21.45
CA GLY A 101 -13.94 -3.45 -21.51
C GLY A 101 -14.09 -2.61 -20.23
N VAL A 102 -14.62 -1.39 -20.36
CA VAL A 102 -14.76 -0.46 -19.21
C VAL A 102 -15.55 -1.08 -18.06
N GLY A 103 -16.68 -1.76 -18.34
CA GLY A 103 -17.51 -2.39 -17.32
C GLY A 103 -16.78 -3.46 -16.51
N PRO A 104 -16.20 -4.49 -17.14
CA PRO A 104 -15.33 -5.46 -16.48
C PRO A 104 -14.18 -4.84 -15.72
N MET A 105 -13.54 -3.80 -16.27
CA MET A 105 -12.42 -3.14 -15.63
C MET A 105 -12.82 -2.39 -14.34
N VAL A 106 -13.96 -1.68 -14.37
CA VAL A 106 -14.51 -1.02 -13.17
C VAL A 106 -14.86 -2.06 -12.11
N LEU A 107 -15.53 -3.15 -12.49
CA LEU A 107 -15.85 -4.23 -11.57
C LEU A 107 -14.59 -4.87 -10.97
N PHE A 108 -13.59 -5.13 -11.81
CA PHE A 108 -12.29 -5.64 -11.38
C PHE A 108 -11.63 -4.71 -10.34
N CYS A 109 -11.56 -3.40 -10.61
CA CYS A 109 -10.94 -2.44 -9.70
C CYS A 109 -11.67 -2.38 -8.34
N LEU A 110 -13.01 -2.42 -8.34
CA LEU A 110 -13.80 -2.42 -7.10
C LEU A 110 -13.56 -3.68 -6.27
N LEU A 111 -13.58 -4.84 -6.91
CA LEU A 111 -13.36 -6.12 -6.25
C LEU A 111 -11.89 -6.25 -5.81
N LEU A 112 -10.93 -5.82 -6.63
CA LEU A 112 -9.51 -5.83 -6.28
C LEU A 112 -9.23 -5.02 -5.01
N GLY A 113 -9.89 -3.86 -4.85
CA GLY A 113 -9.77 -3.07 -3.62
C GLY A 113 -10.22 -3.83 -2.37
N ILE A 114 -11.26 -4.67 -2.49
CA ILE A 114 -11.73 -5.53 -1.39
C ILE A 114 -10.75 -6.69 -1.15
N PHE A 115 -10.31 -7.37 -2.21
CA PHE A 115 -9.39 -8.51 -2.10
C PHE A 115 -8.01 -8.10 -1.59
N ALA A 116 -7.55 -6.89 -1.92
CA ALA A 116 -6.28 -6.37 -1.45
C ALA A 116 -6.20 -6.26 0.08
N ILE A 117 -7.31 -6.00 0.77
CA ILE A 117 -7.35 -5.96 2.25
C ILE A 117 -7.01 -7.32 2.86
N GLY A 118 -7.34 -8.42 2.18
CA GLY A 118 -7.05 -9.78 2.62
C GLY A 118 -5.76 -10.37 2.02
N ALA A 119 -5.06 -9.64 1.17
CA ALA A 119 -3.83 -10.12 0.55
C ALA A 119 -2.66 -10.12 1.54
N PRO A 120 -1.82 -11.15 1.56
CA PRO A 120 -0.66 -11.17 2.43
C PRO A 120 0.39 -10.14 1.98
N GLY A 121 1.02 -9.45 2.93
CA GLY A 121 2.10 -8.46 2.70
C GLY A 121 3.45 -9.07 2.29
N VAL A 122 3.43 -10.06 1.39
CA VAL A 122 4.59 -10.79 0.86
C VAL A 122 4.72 -10.57 -0.65
N PRO A 123 5.89 -10.84 -1.26
CA PRO A 123 6.06 -10.67 -2.70
C PRO A 123 4.98 -11.39 -3.52
N GLY A 124 4.31 -10.67 -4.42
CA GLY A 124 3.23 -11.22 -5.26
C GLY A 124 1.90 -11.47 -4.54
N GLY A 125 1.76 -11.11 -3.26
CA GLY A 125 0.57 -11.39 -2.46
C GLY A 125 -0.71 -10.84 -3.08
N THR A 126 -0.68 -9.62 -3.60
CA THR A 126 -1.87 -8.97 -4.20
C THR A 126 -2.34 -9.72 -5.45
N VAL A 127 -1.45 -9.97 -6.40
CA VAL A 127 -1.80 -10.68 -7.64
C VAL A 127 -2.23 -12.13 -7.37
N MET A 128 -1.61 -12.80 -6.39
CA MET A 128 -2.03 -14.16 -6.00
C MET A 128 -3.45 -14.17 -5.43
N ALA A 129 -3.80 -13.17 -4.62
CA ALA A 129 -5.15 -13.05 -4.07
C ALA A 129 -6.20 -12.73 -5.15
N SER A 130 -5.81 -12.08 -6.25
CA SER A 130 -6.72 -11.60 -7.30
C SER A 130 -6.80 -12.50 -8.54
N LEU A 131 -6.02 -13.60 -8.64
CA LEU A 131 -6.02 -14.48 -9.82
C LEU A 131 -7.43 -14.92 -10.25
N GLY A 132 -8.29 -15.23 -9.28
CA GLY A 132 -9.69 -15.56 -9.53
C GLY A 132 -10.50 -14.40 -10.13
N LEU A 133 -10.16 -13.16 -9.81
CA LEU A 133 -10.78 -11.98 -10.41
C LEU A 133 -10.27 -11.75 -11.84
N ILE A 134 -8.97 -11.92 -12.07
CA ILE A 134 -8.35 -11.75 -13.38
C ILE A 134 -8.93 -12.77 -14.37
N SER A 135 -9.09 -14.04 -13.94
CA SER A 135 -9.69 -15.07 -14.78
C SER A 135 -11.21 -14.95 -14.90
N GLY A 136 -11.92 -14.68 -13.80
CA GLY A 136 -13.39 -14.70 -13.78
C GLY A 136 -14.04 -13.42 -14.31
N VAL A 137 -13.45 -12.26 -14.08
CA VAL A 137 -14.00 -10.96 -14.48
C VAL A 137 -13.42 -10.48 -15.80
N LEU A 138 -12.09 -10.63 -15.97
CA LEU A 138 -11.37 -10.15 -17.15
C LEU A 138 -11.15 -11.25 -18.20
N LEU A 139 -11.51 -12.48 -17.88
CA LEU A 139 -11.48 -13.66 -18.76
C LEU A 139 -10.07 -13.99 -19.29
N PHE A 140 -9.04 -13.73 -18.48
CA PHE A 140 -7.69 -14.12 -18.83
C PHE A 140 -7.56 -15.64 -18.78
N GLY A 141 -6.97 -16.22 -19.85
CA GLY A 141 -6.56 -17.63 -19.87
C GLY A 141 -5.27 -17.87 -19.12
N ASP A 142 -4.83 -19.15 -19.06
CA ASP A 142 -3.64 -19.58 -18.32
C ASP A 142 -2.37 -18.82 -18.70
N GLU A 143 -2.18 -18.51 -19.98
CA GLU A 143 -1.04 -17.71 -20.46
C GLU A 143 -1.04 -16.30 -19.88
N GLY A 144 -2.21 -15.66 -19.82
CA GLY A 144 -2.38 -14.33 -19.23
C GLY A 144 -2.12 -14.32 -17.73
N LEU A 145 -2.62 -15.34 -17.01
CA LEU A 145 -2.37 -15.50 -15.58
C LEU A 145 -0.88 -15.75 -15.29
N ALA A 146 -0.24 -16.62 -16.06
CA ALA A 146 1.20 -16.90 -15.92
C ALA A 146 2.05 -15.64 -16.17
N LEU A 147 1.71 -14.85 -17.20
CA LEU A 147 2.41 -13.61 -17.50
C LEU A 147 2.18 -12.57 -16.42
N MET A 148 0.96 -12.43 -15.89
CA MET A 148 0.66 -11.55 -14.76
C MET A 148 1.53 -11.89 -13.53
N LEU A 149 1.60 -13.16 -13.15
CA LEU A 149 2.44 -13.62 -12.04
C LEU A 149 3.91 -13.30 -12.27
N ALA A 150 4.43 -13.59 -13.46
CA ALA A 150 5.84 -13.38 -13.81
C ALA A 150 6.22 -11.88 -13.77
N VAL A 151 5.40 -11.02 -14.38
CA VAL A 151 5.68 -9.58 -14.45
C VAL A 151 5.53 -8.95 -13.06
N PHE A 152 4.50 -9.34 -12.32
CA PHE A 152 4.26 -8.80 -10.98
C PHE A 152 5.37 -9.18 -10.00
N ALA A 153 5.85 -10.42 -10.05
CA ALA A 153 6.98 -10.89 -9.24
C ALA A 153 8.29 -10.11 -9.49
N LEU A 154 8.42 -9.47 -10.66
CA LEU A 154 9.60 -8.68 -11.00
C LEU A 154 9.42 -7.17 -10.72
N GLN A 155 8.19 -6.67 -10.67
CA GLN A 155 7.92 -5.24 -10.75
C GLN A 155 7.15 -4.65 -9.55
N ASP A 156 6.70 -5.48 -8.60
CA ASP A 156 5.96 -4.98 -7.43
C ASP A 156 6.86 -4.25 -6.40
N SER A 157 8.16 -4.18 -6.64
CA SER A 157 9.12 -3.43 -5.81
C SER A 157 8.64 -2.01 -5.51
N PHE A 158 8.20 -1.28 -6.54
CA PHE A 158 7.76 0.11 -6.40
C PHE A 158 6.33 0.22 -5.86
N GLY A 159 5.48 -0.78 -6.12
CA GLY A 159 4.16 -0.89 -5.52
C GLY A 159 4.27 -1.08 -4.01
N THR A 160 5.09 -2.02 -3.57
CA THR A 160 5.35 -2.26 -2.15
C THR A 160 5.98 -1.04 -1.46
N ALA A 161 6.94 -0.37 -2.12
CA ALA A 161 7.53 0.86 -1.57
C ALA A 161 6.50 1.99 -1.42
N CYS A 162 5.55 2.08 -2.35
CA CYS A 162 4.43 3.01 -2.27
C CYS A 162 3.49 2.65 -1.10
N ASN A 163 3.19 1.35 -0.89
CA ASN A 163 2.38 0.89 0.23
C ASN A 163 3.00 1.33 1.56
N VAL A 164 4.23 0.87 1.82
CA VAL A 164 4.96 1.14 3.08
C VAL A 164 5.12 2.64 3.34
N THR A 165 5.43 3.42 2.30
CA THR A 165 5.57 4.87 2.46
C THR A 165 4.22 5.54 2.74
N GLY A 166 3.15 5.06 2.13
CA GLY A 166 1.79 5.53 2.36
C GLY A 166 1.28 5.26 3.77
N ASP A 167 1.78 4.21 4.44
CA ASP A 167 1.43 3.89 5.83
C ASP A 167 1.74 5.05 6.78
N GLY A 168 2.83 5.79 6.52
CA GLY A 168 3.15 7.01 7.26
C GLY A 168 2.10 8.11 7.13
N ALA A 169 1.53 8.28 5.93
CA ALA A 169 0.45 9.24 5.71
C ALA A 169 -0.84 8.83 6.42
N LEU A 170 -1.19 7.55 6.38
CA LEU A 170 -2.36 7.01 7.11
C LEU A 170 -2.18 7.14 8.63
N THR A 171 -0.97 6.89 9.14
CA THR A 171 -0.65 7.08 10.55
C THR A 171 -0.72 8.55 10.96
N LEU A 172 -0.40 9.48 10.05
CA LEU A 172 -0.60 10.91 10.27
C LEU A 172 -2.09 11.27 10.36
N MET A 173 -2.94 10.68 9.50
CA MET A 173 -4.39 10.82 9.62
C MET A 173 -4.90 10.25 10.93
N LEU A 174 -4.42 9.08 11.32
CA LEU A 174 -4.79 8.42 12.58
C LEU A 174 -4.39 9.27 13.80
N THR A 175 -3.19 9.87 13.77
CA THR A 175 -2.74 10.84 14.79
C THR A 175 -3.70 12.03 14.88
N GLY A 176 -4.03 12.63 13.74
CA GLY A 176 -4.98 13.75 13.70
C GLY A 176 -6.39 13.37 14.17
N TYR A 177 -6.84 12.16 13.85
CA TYR A 177 -8.10 11.63 14.35
C TYR A 177 -8.09 11.48 15.88
N ALA A 178 -7.05 10.86 16.41
CA ALA A 178 -6.91 10.62 17.86
C ALA A 178 -6.91 11.95 18.66
N GLU A 179 -6.28 12.99 18.13
CA GLU A 179 -6.27 14.30 18.75
C GLU A 179 -7.66 15.00 18.70
N LYS A 180 -8.30 14.99 17.53
CA LYS A 180 -9.63 15.58 17.35
C LYS A 180 -10.70 14.94 18.24
N HIS A 181 -10.56 13.66 18.53
CA HIS A 181 -11.50 12.91 19.36
C HIS A 181 -11.01 12.74 20.82
N HIS A 182 -9.96 13.47 21.23
CA HIS A 182 -9.42 13.45 22.59
C HIS A 182 -9.08 12.04 23.09
N ILE A 183 -8.62 11.16 22.20
CA ILE A 183 -8.18 9.82 22.56
C ILE A 183 -6.89 9.96 23.39
N ARG A 184 -6.93 9.46 24.63
CA ARG A 184 -5.78 9.50 25.53
C ARG A 184 -4.67 8.60 24.99
N ALA A 185 -3.41 9.08 25.07
CA ALA A 185 -2.27 8.23 24.79
C ALA A 185 -2.13 7.22 25.94
N GLU A 186 -2.10 5.93 25.62
CA GLU A 186 -1.70 4.91 26.60
C GLU A 186 -0.18 5.05 26.82
N ASN A 187 0.21 5.33 28.06
CA ASN A 187 1.60 5.22 28.47
C ASN A 187 1.93 3.72 28.61
N VAL A 188 2.49 3.14 27.58
CA VAL A 188 2.96 1.73 27.55
C VAL A 188 4.07 1.47 28.61
N GLN A 189 4.58 2.51 29.27
CA GLN A 189 5.63 2.41 30.29
C GLN A 189 5.16 1.83 31.64
N ASN A 190 3.86 1.55 31.84
CA ASN A 190 3.33 1.04 33.11
C ASN A 190 2.89 -0.43 33.06
N VAL A 191 3.28 -1.19 32.06
CA VAL A 191 3.15 -2.66 32.10
C VAL A 191 4.47 -3.21 32.67
N GLU A 192 4.61 -3.15 34.02
CA GLU A 192 5.59 -3.97 34.71
C GLU A 192 5.21 -5.44 34.49
N LEU A 193 6.13 -6.21 33.90
CA LEU A 193 6.05 -7.66 33.71
C LEU A 193 6.32 -8.37 35.05
#